data_bba9f715766aed2db532f1733d36d202
#
_entry.id   bba9f715766aed2db532f1733d36d202
#
_cell.length_a   1.000
_cell.length_b   1.000
_cell.length_c   1.000
_cell.angle_alpha   90.00
_cell.angle_beta   90.00
_cell.angle_gamma   90.00
#
_symmetry.space_group_name_H-M   'P 1'
#
loop_
_entity.id
_entity.type
_entity.pdbx_description
1 polymer ?
#
loop_
_entity_poly.entity_id
_entity_poly.type
_entity_poly.pdbx_seq_one_letter_code
_entity_poly.pdbx_strand_id
1 'polypeptide(L)'
;MHKQAPEIFQRHITSLDLAGLPPTTDSGFEEAVIMQYAMQYAAKGWTAAVVVSDGMVRVVAVPQQGIEPKTYLMGLLSHSYIEDALPGLEAMYGMVDDPDICFNYGVALSELGRVEESLSPLNKCLNLDPGYDNAAIAIGVSLSKLQRYDEAEVVLKAAAKIQPDNALVKQNLAATLARAGKYAEALPYFRQAASLAPDNPAVLMGLAHCLDSMDAHRKEALKVYKNVAKRFPDSQFAEAAKQILNRAGQADLRKVVDDGYRPDAVEYMIGAMKRFAEIPREQVGRVAMEIARLGETGLEINNPLKRYSLTNLDGDFSGLQLLCYMHVGMALFDPKVDCGSGLQREYEMAKGITGK
;
A
#
# COMPACT_ATOMS: atom_id res chain seq x y z
N MET A 1 22.45 -11.42 11.45
CA MET A 1 23.58 -10.75 10.76
C MET A 1 24.08 -9.64 11.66
N HIS A 2 25.38 -9.58 11.98
CA HIS A 2 25.92 -8.40 12.64
C HIS A 2 25.89 -7.23 11.65
N LYS A 3 25.19 -6.16 12.05
CA LYS A 3 25.08 -4.92 11.27
C LYS A 3 26.42 -4.18 11.35
N GLN A 4 27.28 -4.39 10.37
CA GLN A 4 28.53 -3.64 10.24
C GLN A 4 28.61 -3.08 8.83
N ALA A 5 28.84 -1.78 8.71
CA ALA A 5 28.91 -1.11 7.42
C ALA A 5 30.10 -1.63 6.59
N PRO A 6 29.99 -1.67 5.24
CA PRO A 6 31.11 -1.97 4.38
C PRO A 6 32.19 -0.89 4.51
N GLU A 7 33.44 -1.30 4.41
CA GLU A 7 34.58 -0.38 4.31
C GLU A 7 34.84 -0.07 2.82
N ILE A 8 34.81 1.22 2.48
CA ILE A 8 34.99 1.70 1.12
C ILE A 8 36.26 2.52 1.03
N PHE A 9 37.04 2.21 0.03
CA PHE A 9 38.33 2.84 -0.17
C PHE A 9 38.54 3.15 -1.65
N GLN A 10 39.04 4.37 -1.93
CA GLN A 10 39.44 4.78 -3.26
C GLN A 10 40.71 5.61 -3.18
N ARG A 11 41.77 5.21 -3.91
CA ARG A 11 43.03 5.97 -3.98
C ARG A 11 43.65 5.92 -5.36
N HIS A 12 44.35 6.98 -5.69
CA HIS A 12 45.19 6.98 -6.88
C HIS A 12 46.41 6.07 -6.69
N ILE A 13 46.80 5.33 -7.73
CA ILE A 13 47.91 4.36 -7.68
C ILE A 13 49.19 5.01 -7.16
N THR A 14 49.47 6.26 -7.54
CA THR A 14 50.68 6.99 -7.10
C THR A 14 50.73 7.29 -5.61
N SER A 15 49.63 7.16 -4.90
CA SER A 15 49.52 7.38 -3.46
C SER A 15 49.60 6.09 -2.63
N LEU A 16 49.76 4.95 -3.29
CA LEU A 16 49.90 3.65 -2.63
C LEU A 16 51.31 3.41 -2.13
N ASP A 17 51.42 2.62 -1.07
CA ASP A 17 52.68 1.99 -0.73
C ASP A 17 52.92 0.84 -1.72
N LEU A 18 53.83 1.08 -2.68
CA LEU A 18 54.16 0.15 -3.76
C LEU A 18 55.26 -0.87 -3.35
N ALA A 19 55.65 -0.90 -2.07
CA ALA A 19 56.64 -1.83 -1.58
C ALA A 19 56.19 -3.29 -1.79
N GLY A 20 56.95 -4.03 -2.58
CA GLY A 20 56.65 -5.43 -2.90
C GLY A 20 55.70 -5.64 -4.08
N LEU A 21 55.22 -4.58 -4.73
CA LEU A 21 54.44 -4.68 -5.97
C LEU A 21 55.35 -4.63 -7.21
N PRO A 22 54.95 -5.25 -8.33
CA PRO A 22 55.63 -5.07 -9.62
C PRO A 22 55.61 -3.61 -10.07
N PRO A 23 56.46 -3.20 -11.04
CA PRO A 23 56.34 -1.86 -11.63
C PRO A 23 54.97 -1.60 -12.24
N THR A 24 54.47 -0.34 -12.16
CA THR A 24 53.15 0.07 -12.71
C THR A 24 53.02 -0.17 -14.23
N THR A 25 54.11 -0.37 -14.91
CA THR A 25 54.16 -0.70 -16.36
C THR A 25 54.11 -2.21 -16.64
N ASP A 26 54.17 -3.05 -15.62
CA ASP A 26 54.06 -4.49 -15.73
C ASP A 26 52.61 -4.94 -15.90
N SER A 27 52.39 -5.89 -16.83
CA SER A 27 51.04 -6.47 -17.04
C SER A 27 50.45 -7.18 -15.82
N GLY A 28 51.28 -7.58 -14.85
CA GLY A 28 50.88 -8.20 -13.59
C GLY A 28 50.65 -7.20 -12.45
N PHE A 29 50.81 -5.89 -12.66
CA PHE A 29 50.68 -4.90 -11.60
C PHE A 29 49.26 -4.86 -11.00
N GLU A 30 48.25 -4.81 -11.84
CA GLU A 30 46.83 -4.74 -11.37
C GLU A 30 46.46 -5.99 -10.57
N GLU A 31 46.85 -7.18 -11.06
CA GLU A 31 46.58 -8.44 -10.33
C GLU A 31 47.29 -8.48 -8.98
N ALA A 32 48.52 -7.99 -8.90
CA ALA A 32 49.29 -7.93 -7.66
C ALA A 32 48.62 -6.97 -6.64
N VAL A 33 48.13 -5.82 -7.09
CA VAL A 33 47.39 -4.86 -6.27
C VAL A 33 46.09 -5.50 -5.76
N ILE A 34 45.32 -6.13 -6.64
CA ILE A 34 44.08 -6.83 -6.27
C ILE A 34 44.37 -7.88 -5.19
N MET A 35 45.39 -8.71 -5.41
CA MET A 35 45.74 -9.76 -4.47
C MET A 35 46.21 -9.21 -3.12
N GLN A 36 47.00 -8.14 -3.11
CA GLN A 36 47.46 -7.49 -1.86
C GLN A 36 46.30 -7.01 -1.00
N TYR A 37 45.33 -6.27 -1.59
CA TYR A 37 44.16 -5.79 -0.85
C TYR A 37 43.23 -6.93 -0.41
N ALA A 38 43.01 -7.92 -1.29
CA ALA A 38 42.23 -9.10 -0.92
C ALA A 38 42.82 -9.84 0.30
N MET A 39 44.16 -10.03 0.32
CA MET A 39 44.84 -10.65 1.45
C MET A 39 44.80 -9.78 2.71
N GLN A 40 44.95 -8.46 2.58
CA GLN A 40 44.86 -7.52 3.70
C GLN A 40 43.51 -7.58 4.40
N TYR A 41 42.42 -7.65 3.62
CA TYR A 41 41.06 -7.74 4.18
C TYR A 41 40.74 -9.15 4.68
N ALA A 42 41.21 -10.19 4.00
CA ALA A 42 41.10 -11.57 4.47
C ALA A 42 41.77 -11.78 5.85
N ALA A 43 42.89 -11.13 6.11
CA ALA A 43 43.57 -11.16 7.40
C ALA A 43 42.70 -10.53 8.55
N LYS A 44 41.76 -9.63 8.21
CA LYS A 44 40.79 -9.07 9.14
C LYS A 44 39.52 -9.93 9.24
N GLY A 45 39.40 -11.05 8.51
CA GLY A 45 38.18 -11.86 8.40
C GLY A 45 37.11 -11.25 7.50
N TRP A 46 37.51 -10.38 6.57
CA TRP A 46 36.65 -9.68 5.62
C TRP A 46 36.84 -10.20 4.21
N THR A 47 35.85 -9.99 3.35
CA THR A 47 35.96 -10.20 1.90
C THR A 47 35.92 -8.86 1.18
N ALA A 48 36.78 -8.66 0.20
CA ALA A 48 36.87 -7.42 -0.56
C ALA A 48 36.72 -7.66 -2.07
N ALA A 49 35.96 -6.81 -2.75
CA ALA A 49 36.03 -6.59 -4.17
C ALA A 49 37.03 -5.46 -4.42
N VAL A 50 37.96 -5.68 -5.32
CA VAL A 50 39.02 -4.74 -5.67
C VAL A 50 39.00 -4.55 -7.17
N VAL A 51 39.01 -3.30 -7.63
CA VAL A 51 39.11 -2.94 -9.04
C VAL A 51 40.21 -1.91 -9.21
N VAL A 52 41.08 -2.15 -10.19
CA VAL A 52 42.13 -1.22 -10.61
C VAL A 52 41.77 -0.73 -12.01
N SER A 53 41.46 0.55 -12.14
CA SER A 53 41.15 1.18 -13.44
C SER A 53 41.45 2.67 -13.41
N ASP A 54 41.80 3.26 -14.54
CA ASP A 54 42.01 4.70 -14.70
C ASP A 54 43.02 5.29 -13.70
N GLY A 55 44.03 4.53 -13.34
CA GLY A 55 45.04 4.94 -12.34
C GLY A 55 44.50 4.97 -10.90
N MET A 56 43.36 4.39 -10.64
CA MET A 56 42.70 4.33 -9.33
C MET A 56 42.54 2.90 -8.84
N VAL A 57 42.74 2.70 -7.54
CA VAL A 57 42.34 1.47 -6.84
C VAL A 57 41.05 1.75 -6.06
N ARG A 58 40.06 0.95 -6.33
CA ARG A 58 38.75 1.01 -5.64
C ARG A 58 38.52 -0.30 -4.91
N VAL A 59 38.07 -0.21 -3.66
CA VAL A 59 37.83 -1.37 -2.79
C VAL A 59 36.48 -1.23 -2.11
N VAL A 60 35.72 -2.29 -2.14
CA VAL A 60 34.54 -2.47 -1.28
C VAL A 60 34.72 -3.73 -0.46
N ALA A 61 34.96 -3.59 0.83
CA ALA A 61 35.17 -4.70 1.74
C ALA A 61 34.01 -4.88 2.70
N VAL A 62 33.61 -6.12 2.97
CA VAL A 62 32.49 -6.48 3.83
C VAL A 62 32.97 -7.38 4.98
N PRO A 63 32.38 -7.22 6.18
CA PRO A 63 32.86 -7.85 7.41
C PRO A 63 32.41 -9.31 7.53
N GLN A 64 32.53 -10.07 6.43
CA GLN A 64 32.17 -11.48 6.41
C GLN A 64 33.08 -12.24 5.43
N GLN A 65 33.89 -13.15 5.97
CA GLN A 65 34.78 -13.95 5.16
C GLN A 65 33.99 -14.93 4.28
N GLY A 66 34.37 -15.01 2.99
CA GLY A 66 33.77 -15.93 2.03
C GLY A 66 32.43 -15.49 1.45
N ILE A 67 31.94 -14.31 1.79
CA ILE A 67 30.74 -13.74 1.16
C ILE A 67 31.16 -12.59 0.25
N GLU A 68 30.80 -12.69 -1.02
CA GLU A 68 31.03 -11.64 -2.01
C GLU A 68 30.35 -10.33 -1.59
N PRO A 69 30.98 -9.15 -1.76
CA PRO A 69 30.41 -7.85 -1.41
C PRO A 69 29.03 -7.63 -1.99
N LYS A 70 28.77 -7.99 -3.26
CA LYS A 70 27.44 -7.93 -3.87
C LYS A 70 26.41 -8.69 -3.02
N THR A 71 26.68 -9.94 -2.67
CA THR A 71 25.77 -10.78 -1.87
C THR A 71 25.50 -10.19 -0.48
N TYR A 72 26.54 -9.63 0.15
CA TYR A 72 26.40 -8.97 1.44
C TYR A 72 25.48 -7.74 1.36
N LEU A 73 25.69 -6.89 0.35
CA LEU A 73 24.85 -5.68 0.12
C LEU A 73 23.39 -6.05 -0.18
N MET A 74 23.16 -7.10 -1.00
CA MET A 74 21.79 -7.61 -1.22
C MET A 74 21.17 -8.13 0.08
N GLY A 75 21.97 -8.74 0.95
CA GLY A 75 21.52 -9.14 2.28
C GLY A 75 21.11 -7.96 3.16
N LEU A 76 21.84 -6.84 3.14
CA LEU A 76 21.43 -5.62 3.85
C LEU A 76 20.10 -5.08 3.32
N LEU A 77 19.92 -5.02 2.00
CA LEU A 77 18.67 -4.56 1.39
C LEU A 77 17.49 -5.45 1.75
N SER A 78 17.66 -6.78 1.78
CA SER A 78 16.60 -7.73 2.14
C SER A 78 16.11 -7.57 3.59
N HIS A 79 16.94 -6.97 4.46
CA HIS A 79 16.59 -6.62 5.85
C HIS A 79 16.23 -5.14 6.01
N SER A 80 16.01 -4.41 4.91
CA SER A 80 15.67 -2.98 4.90
C SER A 80 16.77 -2.05 5.49
N TYR A 81 18.02 -2.49 5.48
CA TYR A 81 19.17 -1.65 5.90
C TYR A 81 19.72 -0.85 4.70
N ILE A 82 18.84 -0.01 4.10
CA ILE A 82 19.12 0.69 2.85
C ILE A 82 20.26 1.70 3.01
N GLU A 83 20.24 2.47 4.09
CA GLU A 83 21.26 3.48 4.41
C GLU A 83 22.65 2.86 4.59
N ASP A 84 22.71 1.66 5.18
CA ASP A 84 23.97 0.93 5.38
C ASP A 84 24.47 0.30 4.08
N ALA A 85 23.58 -0.10 3.16
CA ALA A 85 23.94 -0.68 1.87
C ALA A 85 24.35 0.37 0.84
N LEU A 86 23.78 1.58 0.89
CA LEU A 86 23.91 2.60 -0.15
C LEU A 86 25.38 2.94 -0.50
N PRO A 87 26.28 3.22 0.46
CA PRO A 87 27.67 3.56 0.12
C PRO A 87 28.39 2.42 -0.63
N GLY A 88 28.12 1.16 -0.24
CA GLY A 88 28.68 0.00 -0.91
C GLY A 88 28.15 -0.19 -2.33
N LEU A 89 26.84 0.04 -2.53
CA LEU A 89 26.21 0.00 -3.85
C LEU A 89 26.75 1.11 -4.77
N GLU A 90 26.90 2.33 -4.25
CA GLU A 90 27.48 3.46 -4.98
C GLU A 90 28.90 3.16 -5.45
N ALA A 91 29.73 2.64 -4.55
CA ALA A 91 31.09 2.27 -4.88
C ALA A 91 31.13 1.16 -5.94
N MET A 92 30.35 0.08 -5.78
CA MET A 92 30.27 -1.01 -6.75
C MET A 92 29.70 -0.54 -8.10
N TYR A 93 28.72 0.35 -8.11
CA TYR A 93 28.18 0.96 -9.35
C TYR A 93 29.27 1.66 -10.17
N GLY A 94 30.26 2.27 -9.49
CA GLY A 94 31.44 2.87 -10.12
C GLY A 94 32.55 1.88 -10.50
N MET A 95 32.49 0.63 -10.03
CA MET A 95 33.55 -0.38 -10.21
C MET A 95 33.20 -1.42 -11.29
N VAL A 96 31.92 -1.81 -11.39
CA VAL A 96 31.51 -2.93 -12.23
C VAL A 96 30.25 -2.59 -13.06
N ASP A 97 30.20 -3.14 -14.26
CA ASP A 97 29.02 -3.08 -15.12
C ASP A 97 28.13 -4.30 -14.83
N ASP A 98 27.39 -4.21 -13.71
CA ASP A 98 26.48 -5.28 -13.25
C ASP A 98 25.04 -4.74 -13.17
N PRO A 99 24.10 -5.32 -13.93
CA PRO A 99 22.71 -4.86 -13.94
C PRO A 99 22.05 -4.89 -12.58
N ASP A 100 22.31 -5.91 -11.73
CA ASP A 100 21.74 -6.02 -10.40
C ASP A 100 22.23 -4.90 -9.47
N ILE A 101 23.52 -4.55 -9.54
CA ILE A 101 24.08 -3.43 -8.78
C ILE A 101 23.44 -2.13 -9.24
N CYS A 102 23.33 -1.90 -10.54
CA CYS A 102 22.71 -0.72 -11.11
C CYS A 102 21.24 -0.59 -10.67
N PHE A 103 20.48 -1.69 -10.75
CA PHE A 103 19.07 -1.72 -10.34
C PHE A 103 18.92 -1.42 -8.85
N ASN A 104 19.61 -2.17 -8.00
CA ASN A 104 19.47 -2.04 -6.56
C ASN A 104 19.98 -0.68 -6.04
N TYR A 105 21.03 -0.13 -6.63
CA TYR A 105 21.49 1.23 -6.32
C TYR A 105 20.43 2.28 -6.68
N GLY A 106 19.84 2.18 -7.88
CA GLY A 106 18.75 3.06 -8.29
C GLY A 106 17.52 2.96 -7.40
N VAL A 107 17.09 1.76 -7.03
CA VAL A 107 15.97 1.55 -6.12
C VAL A 107 16.27 2.13 -4.73
N ALA A 108 17.46 1.87 -4.17
CA ALA A 108 17.89 2.41 -2.89
C ALA A 108 17.87 3.95 -2.86
N LEU A 109 18.37 4.60 -3.92
CA LEU A 109 18.28 6.06 -4.06
C LEU A 109 16.83 6.55 -4.07
N SER A 110 15.94 5.88 -4.83
CA SER A 110 14.53 6.26 -4.91
C SER A 110 13.79 6.08 -3.59
N GLU A 111 14.15 5.09 -2.78
CA GLU A 111 13.56 4.84 -1.45
C GLU A 111 14.04 5.85 -0.41
N LEU A 112 15.28 6.30 -0.50
CA LEU A 112 15.84 7.37 0.34
C LEU A 112 15.44 8.78 -0.11
N GLY A 113 14.54 8.92 -1.09
CA GLY A 113 14.06 10.21 -1.58
C GLY A 113 14.98 10.91 -2.60
N ARG A 114 16.12 10.33 -2.95
CA ARG A 114 17.06 10.81 -3.99
C ARG A 114 16.57 10.37 -5.39
N VAL A 115 15.30 10.71 -5.68
CA VAL A 115 14.54 10.11 -6.81
C VAL A 115 15.13 10.50 -8.16
N GLU A 116 15.56 11.75 -8.36
CA GLU A 116 16.19 12.17 -9.62
C GLU A 116 17.47 11.41 -9.88
N GLU A 117 18.28 11.21 -8.85
CA GLU A 117 19.56 10.48 -8.95
C GLU A 117 19.35 8.99 -9.26
N SER A 118 18.20 8.41 -8.90
CA SER A 118 17.88 7.01 -9.19
C SER A 118 17.74 6.70 -10.68
N LEU A 119 17.41 7.70 -11.50
CA LEU A 119 17.18 7.49 -12.94
C LEU A 119 18.44 7.06 -13.69
N SER A 120 19.60 7.61 -13.33
CA SER A 120 20.87 7.27 -14.00
C SER A 120 21.24 5.78 -13.85
N PRO A 121 21.33 5.20 -12.64
CA PRO A 121 21.64 3.80 -12.48
C PRO A 121 20.56 2.86 -13.04
N LEU A 122 19.26 3.22 -12.94
CA LEU A 122 18.20 2.42 -13.53
C LEU A 122 18.27 2.37 -15.06
N ASN A 123 18.59 3.49 -15.72
CA ASN A 123 18.79 3.51 -17.16
C ASN A 123 20.06 2.74 -17.55
N LYS A 124 21.15 2.84 -16.77
CA LYS A 124 22.35 2.00 -16.99
C LYS A 124 22.02 0.51 -16.89
N CYS A 125 21.15 0.12 -15.94
CA CYS A 125 20.67 -1.26 -15.82
C CYS A 125 20.02 -1.74 -17.13
N LEU A 126 19.08 -0.98 -17.70
CA LEU A 126 18.43 -1.32 -18.97
C LEU A 126 19.37 -1.30 -20.18
N ASN A 127 20.40 -0.48 -20.16
CA ASN A 127 21.40 -0.47 -21.22
C ASN A 127 22.29 -1.72 -21.18
N LEU A 128 22.59 -2.22 -19.97
CA LEU A 128 23.36 -3.44 -19.76
C LEU A 128 22.53 -4.69 -20.03
N ASP A 129 21.29 -4.69 -19.58
CA ASP A 129 20.32 -5.77 -19.78
C ASP A 129 18.95 -5.18 -20.17
N PRO A 130 18.64 -5.10 -21.47
CA PRO A 130 17.33 -4.64 -21.95
C PRO A 130 16.15 -5.51 -21.50
N GLY A 131 16.41 -6.73 -21.04
CA GLY A 131 15.41 -7.65 -20.50
C GLY A 131 15.20 -7.51 -18.99
N TYR A 132 15.83 -6.54 -18.33
CA TYR A 132 15.66 -6.34 -16.89
C TYR A 132 14.34 -5.63 -16.55
N ASP A 133 13.26 -6.41 -16.58
CA ASP A 133 11.87 -5.95 -16.52
C ASP A 133 11.57 -5.02 -15.33
N ASN A 134 12.15 -5.32 -14.18
CA ASN A 134 11.93 -4.53 -12.97
C ASN A 134 12.54 -3.12 -13.06
N ALA A 135 13.58 -2.92 -13.88
CA ALA A 135 14.20 -1.61 -14.03
C ALA A 135 13.28 -0.62 -14.76
N ALA A 136 12.55 -1.07 -15.79
CA ALA A 136 11.55 -0.25 -16.47
C ALA A 136 10.41 0.19 -15.52
N ILE A 137 9.97 -0.73 -14.64
CA ILE A 137 8.97 -0.42 -13.61
C ILE A 137 9.53 0.62 -12.64
N ALA A 138 10.76 0.44 -12.15
CA ALA A 138 11.39 1.34 -11.21
C ALA A 138 11.60 2.75 -11.79
N ILE A 139 11.99 2.85 -13.08
CA ILE A 139 12.06 4.13 -13.80
C ILE A 139 10.70 4.81 -13.85
N GLY A 140 9.65 4.08 -14.24
CA GLY A 140 8.29 4.61 -14.30
C GLY A 140 7.78 5.08 -12.93
N VAL A 141 8.09 4.36 -11.86
CA VAL A 141 7.76 4.75 -10.47
C VAL A 141 8.54 6.00 -10.06
N SER A 142 9.85 6.06 -10.35
CA SER A 142 10.68 7.23 -10.06
C SER A 142 10.20 8.48 -10.81
N LEU A 143 9.92 8.38 -12.09
CA LEU A 143 9.35 9.46 -12.89
C LEU A 143 7.99 9.93 -12.35
N SER A 144 7.14 8.99 -11.91
CA SER A 144 5.85 9.31 -11.30
C SER A 144 6.00 10.03 -9.95
N LYS A 145 6.99 9.67 -9.13
CA LYS A 145 7.33 10.39 -7.89
C LYS A 145 7.81 11.82 -8.18
N LEU A 146 8.52 12.02 -9.28
CA LEU A 146 8.97 13.33 -9.78
C LEU A 146 7.87 14.13 -10.49
N GLN A 147 6.64 13.63 -10.54
CA GLN A 147 5.49 14.20 -11.25
C GLN A 147 5.69 14.31 -12.78
N ARG A 148 6.68 13.61 -13.33
CA ARG A 148 6.95 13.50 -14.78
C ARG A 148 6.05 12.40 -15.37
N TYR A 149 4.72 12.61 -15.25
CA TYR A 149 3.72 11.57 -15.51
C TYR A 149 3.68 11.10 -16.97
N ASP A 150 3.87 11.99 -17.93
CA ASP A 150 3.85 11.63 -19.35
C ASP A 150 5.03 10.72 -19.72
N GLU A 151 6.23 10.99 -19.17
CA GLU A 151 7.39 10.13 -19.36
C GLU A 151 7.22 8.78 -18.68
N ALA A 152 6.68 8.79 -17.45
CA ALA A 152 6.37 7.55 -16.71
C ALA A 152 5.34 6.70 -17.47
N GLU A 153 4.32 7.32 -18.05
CA GLU A 153 3.30 6.64 -18.85
C GLU A 153 3.91 5.93 -20.07
N VAL A 154 4.83 6.61 -20.80
CA VAL A 154 5.51 6.02 -21.96
C VAL A 154 6.29 4.77 -21.56
N VAL A 155 7.11 4.87 -20.50
CA VAL A 155 7.95 3.75 -20.02
C VAL A 155 7.08 2.59 -19.54
N LEU A 156 6.06 2.87 -18.70
CA LEU A 156 5.20 1.83 -18.15
C LEU A 156 4.27 1.20 -19.19
N LYS A 157 3.82 1.94 -20.21
CA LYS A 157 3.09 1.37 -21.35
C LYS A 157 3.97 0.43 -22.18
N ALA A 158 5.25 0.76 -22.36
CA ALA A 158 6.20 -0.12 -23.02
C ALA A 158 6.39 -1.41 -22.21
N ALA A 159 6.61 -1.30 -20.91
CA ALA A 159 6.72 -2.45 -20.00
C ALA A 159 5.44 -3.32 -20.01
N ALA A 160 4.25 -2.70 -20.01
CA ALA A 160 2.97 -3.43 -20.05
C ALA A 160 2.73 -4.19 -21.35
N LYS A 161 3.34 -3.77 -22.47
CA LYS A 161 3.30 -4.51 -23.74
C LYS A 161 4.21 -5.74 -23.71
N ILE A 162 5.37 -5.63 -23.07
CA ILE A 162 6.32 -6.74 -22.94
C ILE A 162 5.80 -7.77 -21.93
N GLN A 163 5.17 -7.30 -20.84
CA GLN A 163 4.66 -8.11 -19.74
C GLN A 163 3.14 -7.95 -19.57
N PRO A 164 2.32 -8.49 -20.47
CA PRO A 164 0.87 -8.27 -20.46
C PRO A 164 0.18 -8.85 -19.20
N ASP A 165 0.77 -9.87 -18.58
CA ASP A 165 0.21 -10.55 -17.39
C ASP A 165 0.88 -10.13 -16.08
N ASN A 166 1.70 -9.08 -16.09
CA ASN A 166 2.32 -8.56 -14.87
C ASN A 166 1.39 -7.55 -14.18
N ALA A 167 0.80 -7.98 -13.04
CA ALA A 167 -0.09 -7.15 -12.24
C ALA A 167 0.60 -5.87 -11.72
N LEU A 168 1.89 -5.94 -11.37
CA LEU A 168 2.65 -4.80 -10.83
C LEU A 168 2.85 -3.71 -11.87
N VAL A 169 3.17 -4.07 -13.12
CA VAL A 169 3.28 -3.11 -14.23
C VAL A 169 1.96 -2.39 -14.45
N LYS A 170 0.85 -3.15 -14.52
CA LYS A 170 -0.48 -2.58 -14.72
C LYS A 170 -0.91 -1.68 -13.56
N GLN A 171 -0.62 -2.08 -12.32
CA GLN A 171 -0.87 -1.29 -11.13
C GLN A 171 -0.11 0.04 -11.18
N ASN A 172 1.19 0.02 -11.49
CA ASN A 172 2.01 1.23 -11.54
C ASN A 172 1.60 2.15 -12.68
N LEU A 173 1.26 1.61 -13.85
CA LEU A 173 0.71 2.40 -14.97
C LEU A 173 -0.61 3.08 -14.57
N ALA A 174 -1.53 2.31 -13.98
CA ALA A 174 -2.80 2.84 -13.51
C ALA A 174 -2.62 3.92 -12.42
N ALA A 175 -1.71 3.69 -11.47
CA ALA A 175 -1.41 4.65 -10.42
C ALA A 175 -0.80 5.96 -10.99
N THR A 176 0.07 5.85 -12.00
CA THR A 176 0.66 7.00 -12.70
C THR A 176 -0.41 7.80 -13.42
N LEU A 177 -1.29 7.15 -14.19
CA LEU A 177 -2.41 7.79 -14.87
C LEU A 177 -3.37 8.48 -13.88
N ALA A 178 -3.68 7.81 -12.76
CA ALA A 178 -4.55 8.37 -11.72
C ALA A 178 -3.91 9.61 -11.06
N ARG A 179 -2.60 9.60 -10.78
CA ARG A 179 -1.88 10.79 -10.28
C ARG A 179 -1.85 11.93 -11.27
N ALA A 180 -1.84 11.64 -12.57
CA ALA A 180 -1.98 12.60 -13.64
C ALA A 180 -3.44 13.10 -13.82
N GLY A 181 -4.40 12.63 -13.00
CA GLY A 181 -5.82 12.97 -13.13
C GLY A 181 -6.57 12.23 -14.24
N LYS A 182 -5.90 11.33 -14.97
CA LYS A 182 -6.46 10.54 -16.08
C LYS A 182 -7.21 9.29 -15.58
N TYR A 183 -8.19 9.48 -14.66
CA TYR A 183 -8.89 8.36 -13.97
C TYR A 183 -9.61 7.41 -14.93
N ALA A 184 -10.25 7.93 -15.98
CA ALA A 184 -10.95 7.11 -16.95
C ALA A 184 -10.00 6.16 -17.71
N GLU A 185 -8.76 6.62 -17.98
CA GLU A 185 -7.73 5.80 -18.61
C GLU A 185 -7.05 4.83 -17.61
N ALA A 186 -6.96 5.22 -16.34
CA ALA A 186 -6.39 4.39 -15.27
C ALA A 186 -7.27 3.17 -14.94
N LEU A 187 -8.60 3.35 -14.96
CA LEU A 187 -9.56 2.34 -14.50
C LEU A 187 -9.39 0.96 -15.18
N PRO A 188 -9.28 0.83 -16.51
CA PRO A 188 -9.09 -0.48 -17.15
C PRO A 188 -7.81 -1.18 -16.70
N TYR A 189 -6.72 -0.46 -16.45
CA TYR A 189 -5.47 -1.05 -15.96
C TYR A 189 -5.57 -1.49 -14.49
N PHE A 190 -6.25 -0.73 -13.63
CA PHE A 190 -6.54 -1.19 -12.27
C PHE A 190 -7.43 -2.43 -12.25
N ARG A 191 -8.45 -2.53 -13.10
CA ARG A 191 -9.29 -3.73 -13.21
C ARG A 191 -8.49 -4.94 -13.68
N GLN A 192 -7.60 -4.76 -14.66
CA GLN A 192 -6.71 -5.84 -15.11
C GLN A 192 -5.74 -6.26 -13.99
N ALA A 193 -5.12 -5.32 -13.28
CA ALA A 193 -4.25 -5.61 -12.16
C ALA A 193 -5.00 -6.38 -11.05
N ALA A 194 -6.23 -5.98 -10.72
CA ALA A 194 -7.07 -6.65 -9.73
C ALA A 194 -7.51 -8.06 -10.17
N SER A 195 -7.67 -8.29 -11.47
CA SER A 195 -7.94 -9.63 -12.03
C SER A 195 -6.73 -10.54 -11.93
N LEU A 196 -5.52 -10.01 -12.17
CA LEU A 196 -4.25 -10.76 -12.10
C LEU A 196 -3.80 -11.01 -10.65
N ALA A 197 -4.10 -10.09 -9.74
CA ALA A 197 -3.72 -10.17 -8.32
C ALA A 197 -4.92 -9.88 -7.40
N PRO A 198 -5.96 -10.76 -7.37
CA PRO A 198 -7.20 -10.54 -6.62
C PRO A 198 -7.00 -10.54 -5.10
N ASP A 199 -5.92 -11.12 -4.61
CA ASP A 199 -5.56 -11.19 -3.20
C ASP A 199 -4.56 -10.13 -2.75
N ASN A 200 -4.27 -9.14 -3.61
CA ASN A 200 -3.41 -8.02 -3.27
C ASN A 200 -4.24 -6.81 -2.81
N PRO A 201 -4.25 -6.48 -1.50
CA PRO A 201 -5.05 -5.38 -0.98
C PRO A 201 -4.61 -4.01 -1.51
N ALA A 202 -3.32 -3.82 -1.88
CA ALA A 202 -2.84 -2.56 -2.44
C ALA A 202 -3.42 -2.30 -3.83
N VAL A 203 -3.54 -3.33 -4.68
CA VAL A 203 -4.19 -3.24 -5.99
C VAL A 203 -5.66 -2.89 -5.85
N LEU A 204 -6.38 -3.58 -4.95
CA LEU A 204 -7.79 -3.33 -4.69
C LEU A 204 -8.04 -1.92 -4.15
N MET A 205 -7.17 -1.43 -3.27
CA MET A 205 -7.23 -0.04 -2.79
C MET A 205 -7.01 0.97 -3.92
N GLY A 206 -6.02 0.73 -4.78
CA GLY A 206 -5.79 1.56 -5.97
C GLY A 206 -7.02 1.63 -6.89
N LEU A 207 -7.64 0.47 -7.16
CA LEU A 207 -8.90 0.40 -7.90
C LEU A 207 -10.02 1.20 -7.21
N ALA A 208 -10.19 1.02 -5.91
CA ALA A 208 -11.23 1.71 -5.14
C ALA A 208 -11.03 3.22 -5.14
N HIS A 209 -9.80 3.71 -4.95
CA HIS A 209 -9.47 5.14 -5.03
C HIS A 209 -9.74 5.72 -6.43
N CYS A 210 -9.37 4.98 -7.49
CA CYS A 210 -9.63 5.39 -8.86
C CYS A 210 -11.13 5.51 -9.14
N LEU A 211 -11.94 4.54 -8.68
CA LEU A 211 -13.39 4.56 -8.79
C LEU A 211 -14.02 5.71 -7.99
N ASP A 212 -13.52 5.96 -6.76
CA ASP A 212 -14.04 7.00 -5.86
C ASP A 212 -13.77 8.42 -6.40
N SER A 213 -12.71 8.58 -7.19
CA SER A 213 -12.40 9.84 -7.89
C SER A 213 -13.35 10.16 -9.05
N MET A 214 -14.28 9.27 -9.37
CA MET A 214 -15.28 9.42 -10.42
C MET A 214 -16.69 9.25 -9.84
N ASP A 215 -17.49 10.33 -9.75
CA ASP A 215 -18.81 10.34 -9.12
C ASP A 215 -19.72 9.20 -9.57
N ALA A 216 -19.72 8.88 -10.87
CA ALA A 216 -20.52 7.81 -11.44
C ALA A 216 -20.20 6.41 -10.88
N HIS A 217 -18.99 6.21 -10.32
CA HIS A 217 -18.50 4.92 -9.83
C HIS A 217 -18.43 4.82 -8.30
N ARG A 218 -18.85 5.86 -7.57
CA ARG A 218 -18.76 5.90 -6.10
C ARG A 218 -19.36 4.68 -5.40
N LYS A 219 -20.51 4.18 -5.88
CA LYS A 219 -21.13 2.98 -5.30
C LYS A 219 -20.28 1.72 -5.49
N GLU A 220 -19.59 1.61 -6.62
CA GLU A 220 -18.65 0.52 -6.90
C GLU A 220 -17.41 0.63 -6.00
N ALA A 221 -16.85 1.84 -5.85
CA ALA A 221 -15.74 2.10 -4.95
C ALA A 221 -16.03 1.64 -3.51
N LEU A 222 -17.18 2.01 -2.96
CA LEU A 222 -17.59 1.61 -1.61
C LEU A 222 -17.70 0.08 -1.44
N LYS A 223 -18.12 -0.65 -2.50
CA LYS A 223 -18.14 -2.12 -2.47
C LYS A 223 -16.71 -2.68 -2.40
N VAL A 224 -15.76 -2.10 -3.16
CA VAL A 224 -14.36 -2.54 -3.13
C VAL A 224 -13.73 -2.23 -1.77
N TYR A 225 -13.95 -1.05 -1.18
CA TYR A 225 -13.48 -0.74 0.18
C TYR A 225 -14.05 -1.72 1.22
N LYS A 226 -15.35 -2.06 1.16
CA LYS A 226 -15.96 -3.07 2.05
C LYS A 226 -15.29 -4.45 1.88
N ASN A 227 -14.99 -4.84 0.64
CA ASN A 227 -14.29 -6.09 0.33
C ASN A 227 -12.89 -6.11 0.97
N VAL A 228 -12.10 -5.03 0.79
CA VAL A 228 -10.75 -4.92 1.40
C VAL A 228 -10.82 -5.01 2.92
N ALA A 229 -11.73 -4.24 3.55
CA ALA A 229 -11.89 -4.25 5.01
C ALA A 229 -12.28 -5.62 5.58
N LYS A 230 -13.05 -6.41 4.82
CA LYS A 230 -13.51 -7.75 5.23
C LYS A 230 -12.46 -8.84 4.99
N ARG A 231 -11.79 -8.81 3.82
CA ARG A 231 -10.88 -9.89 3.41
C ARG A 231 -9.49 -9.79 4.03
N PHE A 232 -9.05 -8.58 4.37
CA PHE A 232 -7.69 -8.31 4.86
C PHE A 232 -7.71 -7.58 6.20
N PRO A 233 -8.42 -8.09 7.25
CA PRO A 233 -8.76 -7.34 8.47
C PRO A 233 -7.54 -6.79 9.22
N ASP A 234 -6.40 -7.49 9.15
CA ASP A 234 -5.15 -7.16 9.86
C ASP A 234 -4.20 -6.27 9.04
N SER A 235 -4.61 -5.87 7.83
CA SER A 235 -3.78 -5.02 6.97
C SER A 235 -4.00 -3.53 7.24
N GLN A 236 -2.96 -2.71 7.04
CA GLN A 236 -3.09 -1.25 7.04
C GLN A 236 -4.14 -0.76 6.03
N PHE A 237 -4.36 -1.49 4.94
CA PHE A 237 -5.34 -1.17 3.90
C PHE A 237 -6.78 -1.34 4.40
N ALA A 238 -7.04 -2.32 5.27
CA ALA A 238 -8.35 -2.50 5.87
C ALA A 238 -8.72 -1.33 6.79
N GLU A 239 -7.77 -0.85 7.57
CA GLU A 239 -8.00 0.30 8.44
C GLU A 239 -8.26 1.58 7.62
N ALA A 240 -7.48 1.83 6.57
CA ALA A 240 -7.74 2.93 5.64
C ALA A 240 -9.12 2.81 4.98
N ALA A 241 -9.51 1.62 4.53
CA ALA A 241 -10.82 1.38 3.94
C ALA A 241 -11.96 1.63 4.94
N LYS A 242 -11.84 1.19 6.20
CA LYS A 242 -12.82 1.47 7.28
C LYS A 242 -12.99 2.96 7.52
N GLN A 243 -11.88 3.72 7.57
CA GLN A 243 -11.92 5.18 7.74
C GLN A 243 -12.68 5.87 6.59
N ILE A 244 -12.42 5.46 5.34
CA ILE A 244 -13.11 6.00 4.16
C ILE A 244 -14.61 5.67 4.22
N LEU A 245 -14.98 4.43 4.55
CA LEU A 245 -16.37 4.00 4.69
C LEU A 245 -17.11 4.77 5.79
N ASN A 246 -16.45 5.03 6.91
CA ASN A 246 -17.04 5.82 8.00
C ASN A 246 -17.28 7.29 7.57
N ARG A 247 -16.31 7.90 6.87
CA ARG A 247 -16.48 9.27 6.32
C ARG A 247 -17.60 9.34 5.30
N ALA A 248 -17.72 8.35 4.41
CA ALA A 248 -18.79 8.26 3.43
C ALA A 248 -20.16 8.16 4.12
N GLY A 249 -20.28 7.30 5.15
CA GLY A 249 -21.51 7.20 5.96
C GLY A 249 -21.89 8.51 6.65
N GLN A 250 -20.92 9.24 7.21
CA GLN A 250 -21.17 10.54 7.81
C GLN A 250 -21.59 11.60 6.78
N ALA A 251 -21.03 11.58 5.56
CA ALA A 251 -21.43 12.48 4.49
C ALA A 251 -22.87 12.20 4.03
N ASP A 252 -23.25 10.93 3.94
CA ASP A 252 -24.62 10.52 3.61
C ASP A 252 -25.60 10.98 4.71
N LEU A 253 -25.23 10.87 6.00
CA LEU A 253 -26.03 11.39 7.10
C LEU A 253 -26.21 12.91 7.06
N ARG A 254 -25.19 13.68 6.68
CA ARG A 254 -25.30 15.14 6.49
C ARG A 254 -26.30 15.49 5.40
N LYS A 255 -26.26 14.75 4.28
CA LYS A 255 -27.23 14.94 3.20
C LYS A 255 -28.66 14.68 3.68
N VAL A 256 -28.87 13.71 4.57
CA VAL A 256 -30.18 13.42 5.19
C VAL A 256 -30.73 14.64 5.94
N VAL A 257 -29.88 15.40 6.62
CA VAL A 257 -30.30 16.65 7.32
C VAL A 257 -30.81 17.67 6.31
N ASP A 258 -30.12 17.85 5.20
CA ASP A 258 -30.51 18.82 4.17
C ASP A 258 -31.84 18.44 3.48
N ASP A 259 -32.14 17.13 3.39
CA ASP A 259 -33.38 16.60 2.80
C ASP A 259 -34.56 16.58 3.79
N GLY A 260 -34.39 17.07 5.04
CA GLY A 260 -35.44 17.17 6.05
C GLY A 260 -35.78 15.86 6.76
N TYR A 261 -34.89 14.88 6.72
CA TYR A 261 -35.00 13.65 7.53
C TYR A 261 -34.48 13.88 8.95
N ARG A 262 -34.80 12.95 9.84
CA ARG A 262 -34.20 12.89 11.19
C ARG A 262 -32.89 12.13 11.17
N PRO A 263 -31.72 12.80 11.22
CA PRO A 263 -30.42 12.12 11.08
C PRO A 263 -30.12 11.17 12.23
N ASP A 264 -30.59 11.50 13.45
CA ASP A 264 -30.50 10.64 14.64
C ASP A 264 -31.25 9.30 14.43
N ALA A 265 -32.46 9.36 13.86
CA ALA A 265 -33.24 8.16 13.57
C ALA A 265 -32.60 7.31 12.48
N VAL A 266 -32.06 7.92 11.41
CA VAL A 266 -31.35 7.19 10.36
C VAL A 266 -30.12 6.48 10.93
N GLU A 267 -29.33 7.15 11.78
CA GLU A 267 -28.15 6.56 12.42
C GLU A 267 -28.53 5.38 13.33
N TYR A 268 -29.61 5.53 14.14
CA TYR A 268 -30.09 4.46 15.00
C TYR A 268 -30.61 3.25 14.20
N MET A 269 -31.25 3.47 13.05
CA MET A 269 -31.69 2.40 12.16
C MET A 269 -30.53 1.67 11.51
N ILE A 270 -29.48 2.36 11.08
CA ILE A 270 -28.24 1.73 10.60
C ILE A 270 -27.62 0.87 11.70
N GLY A 271 -27.56 1.37 12.94
CA GLY A 271 -27.09 0.63 14.10
C GLY A 271 -27.94 -0.63 14.36
N ALA A 272 -29.25 -0.51 14.30
CA ALA A 272 -30.18 -1.63 14.47
C ALA A 272 -30.01 -2.68 13.37
N MET A 273 -29.89 -2.27 12.09
CA MET A 273 -29.67 -3.19 10.96
C MET A 273 -28.35 -3.98 11.12
N LYS A 274 -27.28 -3.33 11.60
CA LYS A 274 -25.99 -3.99 11.86
C LYS A 274 -26.14 -5.02 12.98
N ARG A 275 -26.73 -4.61 14.10
CA ARG A 275 -26.86 -5.45 15.30
C ARG A 275 -27.80 -6.63 15.08
N PHE A 276 -28.90 -6.43 14.35
CA PHE A 276 -29.83 -7.51 14.01
C PHE A 276 -29.28 -8.49 12.98
N ALA A 277 -28.26 -8.12 12.24
CA ALA A 277 -27.53 -9.05 11.37
C ALA A 277 -26.64 -10.04 12.14
N GLU A 278 -26.31 -9.75 13.40
CA GLU A 278 -25.41 -10.53 14.24
C GLU A 278 -26.15 -11.49 15.18
N ILE A 279 -27.49 -11.37 15.31
CA ILE A 279 -28.31 -12.19 16.20
C ILE A 279 -29.33 -13.04 15.43
N PRO A 280 -29.80 -14.17 16.00
CA PRO A 280 -30.80 -15.02 15.38
C PRO A 280 -32.12 -14.27 15.10
N ARG A 281 -32.75 -14.56 13.95
CA ARG A 281 -33.98 -13.90 13.53
C ARG A 281 -35.11 -14.01 14.57
N GLU A 282 -35.18 -15.14 15.27
CA GLU A 282 -36.15 -15.34 16.35
C GLU A 282 -35.93 -14.37 17.52
N GLN A 283 -34.67 -14.09 17.86
CA GLN A 283 -34.32 -13.11 18.88
C GLN A 283 -34.71 -11.67 18.43
N VAL A 284 -34.51 -11.33 17.14
CA VAL A 284 -34.96 -10.05 16.58
C VAL A 284 -36.49 -9.87 16.79
N GLY A 285 -37.26 -10.91 16.53
CA GLY A 285 -38.71 -10.89 16.75
C GLY A 285 -39.06 -10.64 18.23
N ARG A 286 -38.37 -11.30 19.16
CA ARG A 286 -38.56 -11.06 20.60
C ARG A 286 -38.25 -9.65 21.03
N VAL A 287 -37.14 -9.07 20.52
CA VAL A 287 -36.78 -7.67 20.77
C VAL A 287 -37.82 -6.73 20.24
N ALA A 288 -38.31 -6.89 19.01
CA ALA A 288 -39.34 -6.03 18.41
C ALA A 288 -40.67 -6.07 19.22
N MET A 289 -41.09 -7.27 19.65
CA MET A 289 -42.30 -7.42 20.49
C MET A 289 -42.14 -6.82 21.90
N GLU A 290 -40.94 -6.93 22.50
CA GLU A 290 -40.63 -6.32 23.78
C GLU A 290 -40.72 -4.79 23.70
N ILE A 291 -40.19 -4.18 22.63
CA ILE A 291 -40.26 -2.74 22.41
C ILE A 291 -41.70 -2.31 22.15
N ALA A 292 -42.50 -3.06 21.39
CA ALA A 292 -43.91 -2.76 21.15
C ALA A 292 -44.70 -2.70 22.46
N ARG A 293 -44.49 -3.67 23.37
CA ARG A 293 -45.13 -3.66 24.72
C ARG A 293 -44.70 -2.46 25.57
N LEU A 294 -43.42 -2.05 25.48
CA LEU A 294 -42.97 -0.82 26.14
C LEU A 294 -43.66 0.41 25.56
N GLY A 295 -43.96 0.42 24.26
CA GLY A 295 -44.75 1.45 23.60
C GLY A 295 -46.16 1.59 24.17
N GLU A 296 -46.85 0.48 24.49
CA GLU A 296 -48.15 0.44 25.11
C GLU A 296 -48.16 1.02 26.54
N THR A 297 -47.02 0.92 27.25
CA THR A 297 -46.89 1.43 28.62
C THR A 297 -46.36 2.87 28.71
N GLY A 298 -46.06 3.53 27.58
CA GLY A 298 -45.67 4.94 27.53
C GLY A 298 -44.18 5.16 27.25
N LEU A 299 -43.72 4.76 26.09
CA LEU A 299 -42.36 5.05 25.61
C LEU A 299 -42.17 6.55 25.32
N GLU A 300 -41.30 7.22 26.04
CA GLU A 300 -41.01 8.64 25.85
C GLU A 300 -39.95 8.83 24.73
N ILE A 301 -40.44 8.98 23.50
CA ILE A 301 -39.60 9.05 22.30
C ILE A 301 -38.77 10.34 22.24
N ASN A 302 -39.34 11.45 22.72
CA ASN A 302 -38.71 12.77 22.65
C ASN A 302 -37.91 13.15 23.90
N ASN A 303 -37.75 12.26 24.86
CA ASN A 303 -36.95 12.48 26.07
C ASN A 303 -35.56 11.83 25.92
N PRO A 304 -34.49 12.59 25.56
CA PRO A 304 -33.19 12.03 25.32
C PRO A 304 -32.46 11.55 26.60
N LEU A 305 -32.96 11.95 27.78
CA LEU A 305 -32.37 11.59 29.07
C LEU A 305 -32.95 10.28 29.63
N LYS A 306 -34.12 9.88 29.18
CA LYS A 306 -34.75 8.64 29.64
C LYS A 306 -34.12 7.44 28.92
N ARG A 307 -33.72 6.45 29.69
CA ARG A 307 -33.12 5.21 29.20
C ARG A 307 -33.99 4.01 29.52
N TYR A 308 -33.92 3.03 28.64
CA TYR A 308 -34.69 1.80 28.71
C TYR A 308 -33.72 0.62 28.45
N SER A 309 -33.81 -0.41 29.28
CA SER A 309 -33.08 -1.67 29.08
C SER A 309 -34.06 -2.73 28.56
N LEU A 310 -33.58 -3.62 27.72
CA LEU A 310 -34.32 -4.74 27.16
C LEU A 310 -33.81 -6.07 27.75
N THR A 311 -34.71 -7.05 27.87
CA THR A 311 -34.34 -8.40 28.32
C THR A 311 -33.62 -9.19 27.20
N ASN A 312 -34.03 -8.94 25.95
CA ASN A 312 -33.58 -9.70 24.80
C ASN A 312 -32.47 -9.00 23.99
N LEU A 313 -31.99 -7.83 24.43
CA LEU A 313 -30.90 -7.09 23.78
C LEU A 313 -30.15 -6.25 24.81
N ASP A 314 -28.85 -6.50 24.94
CA ASP A 314 -27.99 -5.79 25.89
C ASP A 314 -27.81 -4.32 25.51
N GLY A 315 -27.83 -3.45 26.50
CA GLY A 315 -27.59 -2.02 26.41
C GLY A 315 -28.72 -1.17 26.93
N ASP A 316 -28.44 0.15 27.05
CA ASP A 316 -29.38 1.17 27.43
C ASP A 316 -29.75 2.03 26.22
N PHE A 317 -31.03 2.17 25.95
CA PHE A 317 -31.57 2.79 24.74
C PHE A 317 -32.41 4.02 25.07
N SER A 318 -32.35 5.07 24.25
CA SER A 318 -33.35 6.13 24.28
C SER A 318 -34.65 5.64 23.66
N GLY A 319 -35.78 6.33 23.96
CA GLY A 319 -37.08 6.00 23.37
C GLY A 319 -37.07 6.01 21.84
N LEU A 320 -36.36 6.97 21.22
CA LEU A 320 -36.22 7.03 19.77
C LEU A 320 -35.36 5.84 19.23
N GLN A 321 -34.29 5.46 19.91
CA GLN A 321 -33.53 4.28 19.51
C GLN A 321 -34.42 3.03 19.52
N LEU A 322 -35.17 2.81 20.55
CA LEU A 322 -36.09 1.67 20.62
C LEU A 322 -37.11 1.69 19.48
N LEU A 323 -37.72 2.86 19.18
CA LEU A 323 -38.61 2.97 18.04
C LEU A 323 -37.96 2.59 16.71
N CYS A 324 -36.71 3.02 16.49
CA CYS A 324 -35.95 2.64 15.31
C CYS A 324 -35.63 1.14 15.27
N TYR A 325 -35.26 0.55 16.42
CA TYR A 325 -35.02 -0.91 16.53
C TYR A 325 -36.30 -1.71 16.26
N MET A 326 -37.45 -1.27 16.80
CA MET A 326 -38.73 -1.90 16.52
C MET A 326 -39.05 -1.85 15.01
N HIS A 327 -38.95 -0.68 14.38
CA HIS A 327 -39.21 -0.52 12.96
C HIS A 327 -38.33 -1.45 12.11
N VAL A 328 -37.03 -1.44 12.34
CA VAL A 328 -36.09 -2.33 11.62
C VAL A 328 -36.40 -3.80 11.90
N GLY A 329 -36.68 -4.16 13.15
CA GLY A 329 -37.00 -5.52 13.54
C GLY A 329 -38.29 -6.03 12.85
N MET A 330 -39.35 -5.25 12.82
CA MET A 330 -40.59 -5.61 12.15
C MET A 330 -40.44 -5.70 10.64
N ALA A 331 -39.70 -4.76 10.02
CA ALA A 331 -39.48 -4.74 8.58
C ALA A 331 -38.61 -5.94 8.08
N LEU A 332 -37.85 -6.59 8.94
CA LEU A 332 -37.12 -7.84 8.61
C LEU A 332 -38.07 -9.04 8.45
N PHE A 333 -39.25 -9.01 9.10
CA PHE A 333 -40.30 -10.05 8.96
C PHE A 333 -41.28 -9.74 7.85
N ASP A 334 -41.75 -8.49 7.78
CA ASP A 334 -42.61 -8.01 6.71
C ASP A 334 -42.13 -6.62 6.24
N PRO A 335 -41.50 -6.49 5.09
CA PRO A 335 -41.02 -5.20 4.57
C PRO A 335 -42.11 -4.19 4.26
N LYS A 336 -43.36 -4.60 4.23
CA LYS A 336 -44.55 -3.74 3.97
C LYS A 336 -45.28 -3.35 5.24
N VAL A 337 -44.84 -3.83 6.41
CA VAL A 337 -45.50 -3.52 7.65
C VAL A 337 -45.40 -2.02 7.98
N ASP A 338 -46.49 -1.36 8.18
CA ASP A 338 -46.55 -0.05 8.82
C ASP A 338 -46.63 -0.26 10.34
N CYS A 339 -45.52 -0.07 11.00
CA CYS A 339 -45.43 -0.19 12.46
C CYS A 339 -45.87 1.09 13.18
N GLY A 340 -46.48 2.07 12.48
CA GLY A 340 -46.96 3.32 13.06
C GLY A 340 -45.85 4.22 13.63
N SER A 341 -44.60 3.94 13.33
CA SER A 341 -43.45 4.72 13.85
C SER A 341 -43.35 6.10 13.23
N GLY A 342 -43.91 6.30 12.04
CA GLY A 342 -43.73 7.51 11.23
C GLY A 342 -42.33 7.68 10.66
N LEU A 343 -41.45 6.64 10.72
CA LEU A 343 -40.06 6.69 10.35
C LEU A 343 -39.74 5.90 9.06
N GLN A 344 -40.74 5.69 8.20
CA GLN A 344 -40.54 4.92 6.96
C GLN A 344 -39.51 5.55 6.02
N ARG A 345 -39.48 6.88 5.94
CA ARG A 345 -38.50 7.62 5.11
C ARG A 345 -37.08 7.41 5.60
N GLU A 346 -36.85 7.51 6.90
CA GLU A 346 -35.57 7.27 7.57
C GLU A 346 -35.11 5.82 7.38
N TYR A 347 -36.06 4.87 7.42
CA TYR A 347 -35.79 3.45 7.18
C TYR A 347 -35.30 3.20 5.74
N GLU A 348 -35.98 3.73 4.73
CA GLU A 348 -35.58 3.60 3.33
C GLU A 348 -34.22 4.26 3.08
N MET A 349 -33.96 5.40 3.72
CA MET A 349 -32.65 6.05 3.66
C MET A 349 -31.57 5.18 4.30
N ALA A 350 -31.80 4.62 5.49
CA ALA A 350 -30.86 3.72 6.17
C ALA A 350 -30.56 2.47 5.34
N LYS A 351 -31.57 1.89 4.66
CA LYS A 351 -31.39 0.79 3.70
C LYS A 351 -30.49 1.20 2.54
N GLY A 352 -30.74 2.36 1.96
CA GLY A 352 -29.92 2.90 0.86
C GLY A 352 -28.45 3.04 1.25
N ILE A 353 -28.17 3.55 2.45
CA ILE A 353 -26.83 3.71 3.00
C ILE A 353 -26.17 2.36 3.30
N THR A 354 -26.90 1.41 3.88
CA THR A 354 -26.35 0.09 4.23
C THR A 354 -26.25 -0.86 3.03
N GLY A 355 -26.93 -0.55 1.92
CA GLY A 355 -26.98 -1.40 0.72
C GLY A 355 -27.75 -2.71 0.95
N LYS A 356 -28.69 -2.72 1.91
CA LYS A 356 -29.54 -3.88 2.26
C LYS A 356 -30.95 -3.74 1.73
#